data_66129be2123b31a39ccc3c63aabf52f5
#
_entry.id   66129be2123b31a39ccc3c63aabf52f5
#
_cell.length_a   1.000
_cell.length_b   1.000
_cell.length_c   1.000
_cell.angle_alpha   90.00
_cell.angle_beta   90.00
_cell.angle_gamma   90.00
#
_symmetry.space_group_name_H-M   'P 1'
#
loop_
_entity.id
_entity.type
_entity.pdbx_description
1 polymer ?
#
loop_
_entity_poly.entity_id
_entity_poly.type
_entity_poly.pdbx_seq_one_letter_code
_entity_poly.pdbx_strand_id
1 'polypeptide(L)'
;TEIKMRNFEANIPLGFFCYPVSQAADITLFKATTVPAGEDQEPMIEVTRELVRRFNQTYAPVLVEPDIMLPDNATARRLPGTDGKEKMSKSLGNCIYLSDSAAEVWKKVKKMSNGAPRMSMDEPGNLEGNAVFTYLEAFSCDDDFANYWPEFHNLEELKAQYVKGGIGDGTCKKFLNTIINNMLEPMRVRRHELEQDIPE
;
A
#
# COMPACT_ATOMS: atom_id res chain seq x y z
N THR A 1 -17.16 -7.46 -11.22
CA THR A 1 -15.96 -6.97 -11.91
C THR A 1 -14.79 -7.95 -11.72
N GLU A 2 -14.48 -8.41 -10.50
CA GLU A 2 -13.37 -9.35 -10.24
C GLU A 2 -13.53 -10.71 -10.92
N ILE A 3 -14.74 -11.26 -11.01
CA ILE A 3 -15.00 -12.52 -11.71
C ILE A 3 -14.54 -12.44 -13.18
N LYS A 4 -14.84 -11.32 -13.86
CA LYS A 4 -14.38 -11.06 -15.22
C LYS A 4 -12.88 -10.86 -15.33
N MET A 5 -12.28 -10.12 -14.40
CA MET A 5 -10.84 -9.85 -14.39
C MET A 5 -10.00 -11.12 -14.14
N ARG A 6 -10.54 -12.08 -13.38
CA ARG A 6 -9.88 -13.37 -13.07
C ARG A 6 -10.24 -14.51 -14.01
N ASN A 7 -11.05 -14.25 -15.04
CA ASN A 7 -11.53 -15.27 -15.99
C ASN A 7 -12.26 -16.46 -15.32
N PHE A 8 -12.99 -16.20 -14.23
CA PHE A 8 -13.74 -17.23 -13.50
C PHE A 8 -15.14 -17.50 -14.08
N GLU A 9 -15.47 -16.96 -15.27
CA GLU A 9 -16.82 -17.01 -15.85
C GLU A 9 -17.41 -18.43 -15.96
N ALA A 10 -16.58 -19.45 -16.19
CA ALA A 10 -17.00 -20.84 -16.29
C ALA A 10 -16.92 -21.63 -14.98
N ASN A 11 -16.01 -21.26 -14.08
CA ASN A 11 -15.76 -22.00 -12.83
C ASN A 11 -15.31 -21.04 -11.72
N ILE A 12 -16.25 -20.58 -10.91
CA ILE A 12 -15.94 -19.77 -9.72
C ILE A 12 -15.45 -20.71 -8.61
N PRO A 13 -14.22 -20.57 -8.11
CA PRO A 13 -13.75 -21.35 -6.97
C PRO A 13 -14.64 -21.13 -5.74
N LEU A 14 -15.00 -22.21 -5.04
CA LEU A 14 -15.86 -22.16 -3.86
C LEU A 14 -15.31 -21.18 -2.81
N GLY A 15 -14.00 -21.18 -2.57
CA GLY A 15 -13.37 -20.26 -1.63
C GLY A 15 -13.56 -18.80 -2.01
N PHE A 16 -13.55 -18.47 -3.33
CA PHE A 16 -13.83 -17.12 -3.80
C PHE A 16 -15.29 -16.70 -3.58
N PHE A 17 -16.21 -17.66 -3.67
CA PHE A 17 -17.64 -17.41 -3.41
C PHE A 17 -17.95 -17.27 -1.92
N CYS A 18 -17.27 -18.05 -1.05
CA CYS A 18 -17.55 -18.12 0.37
C CYS A 18 -16.77 -17.13 1.23
N TYR A 19 -15.62 -16.56 0.75
CA TYR A 19 -14.77 -15.72 1.58
C TYR A 19 -15.47 -14.49 2.19
N PRO A 20 -16.47 -13.83 1.54
CA PRO A 20 -17.14 -12.68 2.14
C PRO A 20 -17.89 -13.05 3.44
N VAL A 21 -18.46 -14.27 3.48
CA VAL A 21 -19.15 -14.79 4.68
C VAL A 21 -18.14 -15.11 5.76
N SER A 22 -17.00 -15.73 5.42
CA SER A 22 -15.91 -16.00 6.37
C SER A 22 -15.37 -14.71 6.96
N GLN A 23 -15.11 -13.70 6.14
CA GLN A 23 -14.66 -12.38 6.60
C GLN A 23 -15.68 -11.69 7.51
N ALA A 24 -16.97 -11.79 7.19
CA ALA A 24 -18.04 -11.29 8.05
C ALA A 24 -18.05 -12.00 9.42
N ALA A 25 -17.82 -13.31 9.44
CA ALA A 25 -17.72 -14.09 10.68
C ALA A 25 -16.52 -13.64 11.53
N ASP A 26 -15.36 -13.41 10.92
CA ASP A 26 -14.16 -12.93 11.62
C ASP A 26 -14.40 -11.56 12.27
N ILE A 27 -15.08 -10.65 11.59
CA ILE A 27 -15.42 -9.31 12.10
C ILE A 27 -16.44 -9.40 13.24
N THR A 28 -17.51 -10.15 13.05
CA THR A 28 -18.65 -10.19 13.99
C THR A 28 -18.37 -11.03 15.23
N LEU A 29 -17.47 -12.03 15.15
CA LEU A 29 -17.05 -12.86 16.29
C LEU A 29 -16.51 -12.01 17.44
N PHE A 30 -15.73 -10.99 17.12
CA PHE A 30 -15.15 -10.06 18.10
C PHE A 30 -16.03 -8.85 18.39
N LYS A 31 -17.22 -8.77 17.79
CA LYS A 31 -18.11 -7.59 17.88
C LYS A 31 -17.37 -6.29 17.52
N ALA A 32 -16.53 -6.34 16.47
CA ALA A 32 -15.76 -5.21 16.04
C ALA A 32 -16.70 -4.06 15.65
N THR A 33 -16.47 -2.89 16.23
CA THR A 33 -17.19 -1.66 15.91
C THR A 33 -16.55 -0.89 14.77
N THR A 34 -15.24 -1.07 14.60
CA THR A 34 -14.44 -0.37 13.59
C THR A 34 -13.42 -1.33 12.97
N VAL A 35 -13.36 -1.33 11.65
CA VAL A 35 -12.43 -2.18 10.86
C VAL A 35 -11.52 -1.28 10.04
N PRO A 36 -10.23 -1.14 10.39
CA PRO A 36 -9.26 -0.47 9.54
C PRO A 36 -9.05 -1.29 8.26
N ALA A 37 -9.32 -0.71 7.11
CA ALA A 37 -9.19 -1.42 5.83
C ALA A 37 -8.98 -0.45 4.67
N GLY A 38 -8.50 -0.96 3.53
CA GLY A 38 -8.46 -0.22 2.29
C GLY A 38 -9.84 -0.03 1.66
N GLU A 39 -9.97 0.92 0.75
CA GLU A 39 -11.21 1.25 0.05
C GLU A 39 -11.80 0.05 -0.73
N ASP A 40 -10.94 -0.87 -1.20
CA ASP A 40 -11.34 -2.10 -1.87
C ASP A 40 -12.13 -3.07 -0.98
N GLN A 41 -12.11 -2.89 0.35
CA GLN A 41 -12.83 -3.69 1.34
C GLN A 41 -14.21 -3.13 1.70
N GLU A 42 -14.57 -1.93 1.25
CA GLU A 42 -15.90 -1.34 1.51
C GLU A 42 -17.07 -2.28 1.14
N PRO A 43 -17.05 -2.97 -0.03
CA PRO A 43 -18.12 -3.90 -0.38
C PRO A 43 -18.25 -5.06 0.60
N MET A 44 -17.13 -5.51 1.22
CA MET A 44 -17.14 -6.60 2.18
C MET A 44 -17.72 -6.16 3.53
N ILE A 45 -17.44 -4.93 3.95
CA ILE A 45 -18.02 -4.34 5.15
C ILE A 45 -19.54 -4.15 4.98
N GLU A 46 -20.01 -3.72 3.79
CA GLU A 46 -21.44 -3.62 3.52
C GLU A 46 -22.15 -4.98 3.55
N VAL A 47 -21.55 -6.02 2.97
CA VAL A 47 -22.08 -7.40 3.08
C VAL A 47 -22.13 -7.83 4.57
N THR A 48 -21.12 -7.50 5.36
CA THR A 48 -21.11 -7.80 6.79
C THR A 48 -22.26 -7.10 7.52
N ARG A 49 -22.49 -5.81 7.27
CA ARG A 49 -23.61 -5.04 7.85
C ARG A 49 -24.97 -5.65 7.48
N GLU A 50 -25.14 -6.04 6.22
CA GLU A 50 -26.37 -6.70 5.78
C GLU A 50 -26.61 -8.02 6.52
N LEU A 51 -25.58 -8.84 6.68
CA LEU A 51 -25.65 -10.08 7.44
C LEU A 51 -25.99 -9.84 8.92
N VAL A 52 -25.37 -8.84 9.55
CA VAL A 52 -25.65 -8.43 10.93
C VAL A 52 -27.11 -8.01 11.09
N ARG A 53 -27.62 -7.15 10.19
CA ARG A 53 -29.04 -6.70 10.24
C ARG A 53 -29.99 -7.87 10.12
N ARG A 54 -29.78 -8.76 9.16
CA ARG A 54 -30.62 -9.95 8.96
C ARG A 54 -30.57 -10.90 10.17
N PHE A 55 -29.38 -11.14 10.71
CA PHE A 55 -29.22 -12.00 11.89
C PHE A 55 -29.96 -11.41 13.10
N ASN A 56 -29.74 -10.13 13.37
CA ASN A 56 -30.36 -9.44 14.50
C ASN A 56 -31.90 -9.39 14.41
N GLN A 57 -32.43 -9.24 13.19
CA GLN A 57 -33.88 -9.25 12.94
C GLN A 57 -34.48 -10.68 13.10
N THR A 58 -33.73 -11.70 12.71
CA THR A 58 -34.22 -13.08 12.71
C THR A 58 -34.16 -13.73 14.10
N TYR A 59 -33.13 -13.44 14.86
CA TYR A 59 -32.86 -14.12 16.13
C TYR A 59 -32.94 -13.15 17.33
N ALA A 60 -31.96 -12.29 17.50
CA ALA A 60 -31.88 -11.29 18.56
C ALA A 60 -30.80 -10.23 18.22
N PRO A 61 -30.85 -9.02 18.77
CA PRO A 61 -29.85 -7.96 18.55
C PRO A 61 -28.54 -8.24 19.33
N VAL A 62 -27.77 -9.20 18.86
CA VAL A 62 -26.52 -9.66 19.50
C VAL A 62 -25.25 -9.29 18.74
N LEU A 63 -25.35 -9.06 17.42
CA LEU A 63 -24.22 -8.69 16.58
C LEU A 63 -24.16 -7.16 16.41
N VAL A 64 -22.95 -6.63 16.24
CA VAL A 64 -22.68 -5.20 16.07
C VAL A 64 -22.36 -4.90 14.61
N GLU A 65 -22.97 -3.85 14.05
CA GLU A 65 -22.62 -3.37 12.69
C GLU A 65 -21.26 -2.67 12.74
N PRO A 66 -20.30 -3.10 11.92
CA PRO A 66 -18.99 -2.47 11.87
C PRO A 66 -18.96 -1.23 10.99
N ASP A 67 -18.12 -0.26 11.36
CA ASP A 67 -17.72 0.86 10.50
C ASP A 67 -16.35 0.59 9.89
N ILE A 68 -16.15 1.04 8.64
CA ILE A 68 -14.84 1.01 8.01
C ILE A 68 -14.04 2.25 8.41
N MET A 69 -12.78 2.07 8.75
CA MET A 69 -11.81 3.15 8.94
C MET A 69 -10.85 3.15 7.76
N LEU A 70 -11.01 4.11 6.88
CA LEU A 70 -10.10 4.31 5.74
C LEU A 70 -8.89 5.14 6.17
N PRO A 71 -7.72 4.97 5.53
CA PRO A 71 -6.59 5.85 5.72
C PRO A 71 -6.94 7.30 5.38
N ASP A 72 -6.44 8.27 6.15
CA ASP A 72 -6.66 9.70 5.91
C ASP A 72 -6.01 10.17 4.60
N ASN A 73 -4.84 9.63 4.28
CA ASN A 73 -4.11 9.93 3.05
C ASN A 73 -4.70 9.15 1.87
N ALA A 74 -5.20 9.87 0.85
CA ALA A 74 -5.76 9.27 -0.36
C ALA A 74 -4.77 8.36 -1.10
N THR A 75 -3.49 8.71 -1.12
CA THR A 75 -2.42 7.92 -1.74
C THR A 75 -2.16 6.62 -0.98
N ALA A 76 -2.26 6.63 0.36
CA ALA A 76 -2.13 5.43 1.18
C ALA A 76 -3.33 4.47 1.04
N ARG A 77 -4.50 4.97 0.58
CA ARG A 77 -5.67 4.12 0.35
C ARG A 77 -5.45 3.08 -0.75
N ARG A 78 -4.67 3.43 -1.78
CA ARG A 78 -4.38 2.55 -2.91
C ARG A 78 -3.01 2.84 -3.49
N LEU A 79 -1.98 2.18 -2.96
CA LEU A 79 -0.62 2.32 -3.45
C LEU A 79 -0.45 1.58 -4.79
N PRO A 80 0.08 2.23 -5.85
CA PRO A 80 0.33 1.58 -7.12
C PRO A 80 1.51 0.59 -7.02
N GLY A 81 1.63 -0.29 -8.00
CA GLY A 81 2.82 -1.13 -8.13
C GLY A 81 4.10 -0.31 -8.38
N THR A 82 5.26 -0.90 -8.09
CA THR A 82 6.57 -0.26 -8.37
C THR A 82 6.79 0.03 -9.85
N ASP A 83 6.02 -0.60 -10.73
CA ASP A 83 5.99 -0.37 -12.18
C ASP A 83 5.11 0.83 -12.60
N GLY A 84 4.50 1.52 -11.65
CA GLY A 84 3.58 2.64 -11.90
C GLY A 84 2.19 2.24 -12.38
N LYS A 85 1.88 0.93 -12.43
CA LYS A 85 0.56 0.44 -12.80
C LYS A 85 -0.40 0.51 -11.61
N GLU A 86 -1.69 0.61 -11.91
CA GLU A 86 -2.73 0.84 -10.90
C GLU A 86 -2.81 -0.23 -9.79
N LYS A 87 -2.41 -1.49 -10.06
CA LYS A 87 -2.55 -2.58 -9.12
C LYS A 87 -1.20 -3.15 -8.67
N MET A 88 -0.88 -2.96 -7.39
CA MET A 88 0.16 -3.70 -6.72
C MET A 88 -0.30 -5.15 -6.50
N SER A 89 0.53 -6.14 -6.87
CA SER A 89 0.22 -7.56 -6.68
C SER A 89 1.46 -8.41 -6.52
N LYS A 90 1.42 -9.38 -5.61
CA LYS A 90 2.49 -10.37 -5.44
C LYS A 90 2.71 -11.18 -6.72
N SER A 91 1.64 -11.57 -7.41
CA SER A 91 1.69 -12.32 -8.66
C SER A 91 2.32 -11.56 -9.83
N LEU A 92 2.27 -10.23 -9.80
CA LEU A 92 2.92 -9.36 -10.80
C LEU A 92 4.37 -9.03 -10.45
N GLY A 93 4.82 -9.33 -9.24
CA GLY A 93 6.18 -9.02 -8.78
C GLY A 93 6.50 -7.52 -8.69
N ASN A 94 5.47 -6.66 -8.65
CA ASN A 94 5.57 -5.20 -8.63
C ASN A 94 5.36 -4.61 -7.22
N CYS A 95 5.73 -5.36 -6.18
CA CYS A 95 5.59 -4.92 -4.79
C CYS A 95 6.94 -5.01 -4.04
N ILE A 96 7.10 -4.16 -3.03
CA ILE A 96 8.15 -4.26 -2.03
C ILE A 96 7.60 -5.10 -0.88
N TYR A 97 8.30 -6.18 -0.51
CA TYR A 97 7.92 -7.02 0.62
C TYR A 97 8.53 -6.48 1.92
N LEU A 98 7.83 -6.66 3.03
CA LEU A 98 8.39 -6.34 4.36
C LEU A 98 9.63 -7.19 4.68
N SER A 99 9.77 -8.34 4.02
CA SER A 99 10.91 -9.26 4.14
C SER A 99 12.05 -8.97 3.16
N ASP A 100 11.90 -8.00 2.25
CA ASP A 100 12.97 -7.66 1.32
C ASP A 100 14.20 -7.13 2.07
N SER A 101 15.38 -7.61 1.68
CA SER A 101 16.65 -7.02 2.13
C SER A 101 16.84 -5.61 1.59
N ALA A 102 17.72 -4.83 2.19
CA ALA A 102 18.02 -3.48 1.73
C ALA A 102 18.47 -3.44 0.25
N ALA A 103 19.19 -4.46 -0.19
CA ALA A 103 19.64 -4.60 -1.58
C ALA A 103 18.46 -4.89 -2.53
N GLU A 104 17.50 -5.71 -2.11
CA GLU A 104 16.29 -6.01 -2.89
C GLU A 104 15.38 -4.80 -3.00
N VAL A 105 15.18 -4.06 -1.90
CA VAL A 105 14.45 -2.78 -1.92
C VAL A 105 15.09 -1.83 -2.93
N TRP A 106 16.41 -1.64 -2.86
CA TRP A 106 17.12 -0.78 -3.82
C TRP A 106 16.93 -1.23 -5.26
N LYS A 107 17.03 -2.53 -5.53
CA LYS A 107 16.82 -3.09 -6.87
C LYS A 107 15.41 -2.79 -7.40
N LYS A 108 14.40 -2.82 -6.55
CA LYS A 108 13.01 -2.51 -6.89
C LYS A 108 12.80 -1.00 -7.08
N VAL A 109 13.25 -0.17 -6.13
CA VAL A 109 13.16 1.29 -6.20
C VAL A 109 13.90 1.85 -7.41
N LYS A 110 15.09 1.33 -7.72
CA LYS A 110 15.85 1.74 -8.92
C LYS A 110 15.06 1.55 -10.21
N LYS A 111 14.22 0.51 -10.29
CA LYS A 111 13.40 0.18 -11.46
C LYS A 111 12.02 0.85 -11.47
N MET A 112 11.66 1.60 -10.42
CA MET A 112 10.36 2.27 -10.35
C MET A 112 10.14 3.20 -11.53
N SER A 113 8.88 3.28 -11.98
CA SER A 113 8.45 4.22 -13.00
C SER A 113 8.62 5.67 -12.53
N ASN A 114 9.20 6.50 -13.36
CA ASN A 114 9.30 7.95 -13.15
C ASN A 114 8.19 8.72 -13.91
N GLY A 115 7.17 8.02 -14.44
CA GLY A 115 6.21 8.61 -15.35
C GLY A 115 6.80 8.81 -16.74
N ALA A 116 6.65 10.01 -17.30
CA ALA A 116 7.22 10.32 -18.61
C ALA A 116 8.76 10.32 -18.57
N PRO A 117 9.44 9.69 -19.56
CA PRO A 117 10.90 9.72 -19.64
C PRO A 117 11.40 11.13 -19.95
N ARG A 118 12.55 11.51 -19.36
CA ARG A 118 13.28 12.74 -19.67
C ARG A 118 14.74 12.42 -19.98
N MET A 119 15.36 13.24 -20.82
CA MET A 119 16.71 13.01 -21.32
C MET A 119 17.78 13.60 -20.40
N SER A 120 17.45 14.65 -19.64
CA SER A 120 18.34 15.34 -18.73
C SER A 120 17.66 15.68 -17.42
N MET A 121 18.45 15.82 -16.35
CA MET A 121 17.96 16.29 -15.05
C MET A 121 17.51 17.77 -15.09
N ASP A 122 17.99 18.54 -16.08
CA ASP A 122 17.63 19.96 -16.25
C ASP A 122 16.24 20.13 -16.87
N GLU A 123 15.73 19.08 -17.52
CA GLU A 123 14.37 19.08 -18.05
C GLU A 123 13.33 19.02 -16.92
N PRO A 124 12.18 19.70 -17.09
CA PRO A 124 11.06 19.60 -16.15
C PRO A 124 10.66 18.17 -15.89
N GLY A 125 10.53 17.82 -14.61
CA GLY A 125 10.02 16.51 -14.21
C GLY A 125 8.50 16.42 -14.30
N ASN A 126 7.97 15.21 -14.50
CA ASN A 126 6.53 14.96 -14.45
C ASN A 126 6.18 14.14 -13.20
N LEU A 127 5.15 14.57 -12.49
CA LEU A 127 4.62 13.87 -11.32
C LEU A 127 3.54 12.85 -11.70
N GLU A 128 2.88 13.03 -12.84
CA GLU A 128 1.82 12.14 -13.30
C GLU A 128 2.39 10.75 -13.67
N GLY A 129 1.84 9.71 -13.08
CA GLY A 129 2.32 8.34 -13.27
C GLY A 129 3.71 8.05 -12.68
N ASN A 130 4.24 8.97 -11.86
CA ASN A 130 5.53 8.84 -11.20
C ASN A 130 5.40 8.07 -9.88
N ALA A 131 5.64 6.77 -9.92
CA ALA A 131 5.54 5.91 -8.76
C ALA A 131 6.48 6.34 -7.61
N VAL A 132 7.63 6.94 -7.90
CA VAL A 132 8.58 7.40 -6.87
C VAL A 132 7.94 8.48 -6.00
N PHE A 133 7.29 9.48 -6.61
CA PHE A 133 6.63 10.55 -5.86
C PHE A 133 5.36 10.06 -5.15
N THR A 134 4.62 9.12 -5.74
CA THR A 134 3.49 8.47 -5.07
C THR A 134 3.93 7.76 -3.79
N TYR A 135 5.07 7.05 -3.84
CA TYR A 135 5.61 6.38 -2.65
C TYR A 135 6.21 7.37 -1.64
N LEU A 136 6.85 8.46 -2.10
CA LEU A 136 7.28 9.53 -1.19
C LEU A 136 6.07 10.15 -0.47
N GLU A 137 4.97 10.39 -1.17
CA GLU A 137 3.74 10.91 -0.56
C GLU A 137 3.14 9.97 0.50
N ALA A 138 3.25 8.66 0.28
CA ALA A 138 2.74 7.66 1.21
C ALA A 138 3.64 7.45 2.44
N PHE A 139 4.97 7.62 2.32
CA PHE A 139 5.93 7.14 3.31
C PHE A 139 6.87 8.21 3.88
N SER A 140 7.01 9.39 3.26
CA SER A 140 7.87 10.44 3.80
C SER A 140 7.13 11.36 4.78
N CYS A 141 7.89 11.89 5.71
CA CYS A 141 7.47 12.98 6.59
C CYS A 141 8.54 14.09 6.60
N ASP A 142 8.22 15.24 7.20
CA ASP A 142 9.14 16.41 7.20
C ASP A 142 10.47 16.11 7.90
N ASP A 143 10.46 15.24 8.91
CA ASP A 143 11.69 14.80 9.59
C ASP A 143 12.64 14.04 8.66
N ASP A 144 12.14 13.31 7.67
CA ASP A 144 12.98 12.63 6.69
C ASP A 144 13.76 13.61 5.83
N PHE A 145 13.14 14.75 5.48
CA PHE A 145 13.83 15.81 4.76
C PHE A 145 14.93 16.44 5.61
N ALA A 146 14.61 16.79 6.85
CA ALA A 146 15.61 17.35 7.77
C ALA A 146 16.81 16.43 7.99
N ASN A 147 16.59 15.12 8.04
CA ASN A 147 17.64 14.14 8.32
C ASN A 147 18.42 13.70 7.07
N TYR A 148 17.79 13.60 5.91
CA TYR A 148 18.39 12.95 4.73
C TYR A 148 18.47 13.82 3.49
N TRP A 149 17.71 14.94 3.45
CA TRP A 149 17.76 15.88 2.33
C TRP A 149 17.43 17.33 2.77
N PRO A 150 18.29 17.96 3.59
CA PRO A 150 17.99 19.23 4.26
C PRO A 150 17.89 20.46 3.34
N GLU A 151 18.10 20.27 2.01
CA GLU A 151 17.84 21.31 1.01
C GLU A 151 16.35 21.58 0.83
N PHE A 152 15.48 20.65 1.25
CA PHE A 152 14.02 20.76 1.19
C PHE A 152 13.43 20.55 2.59
N HIS A 153 12.40 21.31 2.92
CA HIS A 153 11.73 21.18 4.22
C HIS A 153 10.61 20.13 4.21
N ASN A 154 10.03 19.88 3.03
CA ASN A 154 8.92 18.95 2.86
C ASN A 154 8.81 18.45 1.41
N LEU A 155 7.89 17.51 1.20
CA LEU A 155 7.65 16.91 -0.12
C LEU A 155 7.14 17.92 -1.16
N GLU A 156 6.37 18.92 -0.77
CA GLU A 156 5.81 19.90 -1.70
C GLU A 156 6.90 20.80 -2.29
N GLU A 157 7.89 21.17 -1.49
CA GLU A 157 9.07 21.89 -1.99
C GLU A 157 9.88 21.05 -3.00
N LEU A 158 10.08 19.76 -2.68
CA LEU A 158 10.75 18.82 -3.58
C LEU A 158 9.98 18.67 -4.89
N LYS A 159 8.65 18.47 -4.83
CA LYS A 159 7.78 18.39 -6.02
C LYS A 159 7.88 19.67 -6.87
N ALA A 160 7.77 20.83 -6.24
CA ALA A 160 7.85 22.10 -6.92
C ALA A 160 9.20 22.31 -7.65
N GLN A 161 10.31 21.91 -7.04
CA GLN A 161 11.62 21.98 -7.67
C GLN A 161 11.80 20.93 -8.77
N TYR A 162 11.32 19.70 -8.54
CA TYR A 162 11.40 18.62 -9.52
C TYR A 162 10.69 18.96 -10.85
N VAL A 163 9.52 19.60 -10.77
CA VAL A 163 8.77 20.08 -11.94
C VAL A 163 9.50 21.22 -12.69
N LYS A 164 10.30 22.03 -11.97
CA LYS A 164 11.14 23.06 -12.62
C LYS A 164 12.37 22.50 -13.32
N GLY A 165 12.81 21.30 -12.94
CA GLY A 165 14.08 20.73 -13.36
C GLY A 165 15.21 20.93 -12.34
N GLY A 166 16.38 20.41 -12.63
CA GLY A 166 17.57 20.49 -11.78
C GLY A 166 17.72 19.34 -10.78
N ILE A 167 16.71 18.45 -10.65
CA ILE A 167 16.76 17.29 -9.76
C ILE A 167 16.69 16.00 -10.58
N GLY A 168 17.67 15.13 -10.41
CA GLY A 168 17.73 13.83 -11.09
C GLY A 168 16.80 12.80 -10.46
N ASP A 169 16.15 11.98 -11.30
CA ASP A 169 15.30 10.86 -10.87
C ASP A 169 16.03 9.91 -9.94
N GLY A 170 17.33 9.68 -10.21
CA GLY A 170 18.18 8.84 -9.39
C GLY A 170 18.33 9.35 -7.95
N THR A 171 18.33 10.68 -7.75
CA THR A 171 18.41 11.31 -6.43
C THR A 171 17.11 11.10 -5.66
N CYS A 172 15.97 11.33 -6.30
CA CYS A 172 14.65 11.04 -5.70
C CYS A 172 14.51 9.57 -5.31
N LYS A 173 14.98 8.64 -6.17
CA LYS A 173 14.99 7.19 -5.87
C LYS A 173 15.90 6.84 -4.70
N LYS A 174 17.07 7.47 -4.57
CA LYS A 174 17.95 7.24 -3.42
C LYS A 174 17.31 7.72 -2.12
N PHE A 175 16.66 8.88 -2.14
CA PHE A 175 15.93 9.40 -1.00
C PHE A 175 14.80 8.47 -0.57
N LEU A 176 13.93 8.08 -1.50
CA LEU A 176 12.88 7.09 -1.24
C LEU A 176 13.44 5.78 -0.68
N ASN A 177 14.53 5.26 -1.24
CA ASN A 177 15.18 4.04 -0.77
C ASN A 177 15.66 4.17 0.68
N THR A 178 16.20 5.32 1.07
CA THR A 178 16.61 5.59 2.44
C THR A 178 15.42 5.51 3.39
N ILE A 179 14.32 6.19 3.07
CA ILE A 179 13.09 6.20 3.87
C ILE A 179 12.55 4.79 4.05
N ILE A 180 12.35 4.05 2.95
CA ILE A 180 11.80 2.69 2.99
C ILE A 180 12.71 1.77 3.80
N ASN A 181 14.03 1.83 3.62
CA ASN A 181 14.94 0.97 4.37
C ASN A 181 14.96 1.30 5.86
N ASN A 182 14.92 2.57 6.25
CA ASN A 182 14.82 2.96 7.66
C ASN A 182 13.53 2.48 8.31
N MET A 183 12.41 2.53 7.58
CA MET A 183 11.12 2.00 8.05
C MET A 183 11.14 0.47 8.21
N LEU A 184 11.80 -0.25 7.30
CA LEU A 184 11.84 -1.72 7.30
C LEU A 184 12.89 -2.31 8.24
N GLU A 185 13.95 -1.58 8.55
CA GLU A 185 15.09 -2.10 9.34
C GLU A 185 14.70 -2.64 10.72
N PRO A 186 13.88 -1.95 11.52
CA PRO A 186 13.44 -2.50 12.81
C PRO A 186 12.65 -3.81 12.66
N MET A 187 11.89 -3.94 11.58
CA MET A 187 11.13 -5.17 11.28
C MET A 187 12.07 -6.32 10.91
N ARG A 188 13.12 -6.06 10.13
CA ARG A 188 14.14 -7.05 9.75
C ARG A 188 14.92 -7.54 10.95
N VAL A 189 15.34 -6.63 11.82
CA VAL A 189 16.05 -6.97 13.06
C VAL A 189 15.18 -7.88 13.93
N ARG A 190 13.92 -7.48 14.16
CA ARG A 190 13.00 -8.27 14.97
C ARG A 190 12.70 -9.62 14.37
N ARG A 191 12.53 -9.69 13.05
CA ARG A 191 12.35 -10.95 12.32
C ARG A 191 13.54 -11.87 12.52
N HIS A 192 14.76 -11.37 12.36
CA HIS A 192 15.98 -12.15 12.54
C HIS A 192 16.10 -12.74 13.94
N GLU A 193 15.78 -11.95 14.98
CA GLU A 193 15.73 -12.43 16.36
C GLU A 193 14.75 -13.61 16.52
N LEU A 194 13.53 -13.46 15.99
CA LEU A 194 12.50 -14.48 16.10
C LEU A 194 12.81 -15.76 15.31
N GLU A 195 13.48 -15.64 14.15
CA GLU A 195 13.88 -16.79 13.33
C GLU A 195 14.90 -17.70 14.05
N GLN A 196 15.64 -17.18 15.04
CA GLN A 196 16.57 -17.99 15.85
C GLN A 196 15.87 -18.92 16.83
N ASP A 197 14.62 -18.63 17.21
CA ASP A 197 13.83 -19.39 18.17
C ASP A 197 12.86 -20.40 17.49
N ILE A 198 12.86 -20.48 16.15
CA ILE A 198 12.01 -21.42 15.43
C ILE A 198 12.72 -22.78 15.39
N PRO A 199 12.13 -23.85 15.98
CA PRO A 199 12.68 -25.21 15.89
C PRO A 199 12.71 -25.64 14.41
N GLU A 200 13.78 -26.38 14.04
CA GLU A 200 13.91 -27.02 12.72
C GLU A 200 12.79 -28.03 12.42
#